data_7cde9f72cef2fd8d572d0a5baa684702
#
_entry.id   7cde9f72cef2fd8d572d0a5baa684702
#
_cell.length_a   1.000
_cell.length_b   1.000
_cell.length_c   1.000
_cell.angle_alpha   90.00
_cell.angle_beta   90.00
_cell.angle_gamma   90.00
#
_symmetry.space_group_name_H-M   'P 1'
#
loop_
_entity.id
_entity.type
_entity.pdbx_description
1 polymer ?
#
loop_
_entity_poly.entity_id
_entity_poly.type
_entity_poly.pdbx_seq_one_letter_code
_entity_poly.pdbx_strand_id
1 'polypeptide(L)'
;GAYLDGFHGDSCISICVGDVSEHAKKLSEVASQALFSGLSKIKSGNTLLDVAGAIEDVVKINGFSVVEDYTGHGVGRNLHEEPSVFNFRTNELPNVVLREGMTLAVEPIVNQGSKFCKTLNDKWTVITKDGKLSAQWEHTIVVLKDGIEILTDRDF
;
A
#
# COMPACT_ATOMS: atom_id res chain seq x y z
N GLY A 1 -0.92 -12.81 -3.78
CA GLY A 1 -1.22 -12.63 -5.21
C GLY A 1 -1.90 -13.85 -5.82
N ALA A 2 -2.79 -13.64 -6.76
CA ALA A 2 -3.49 -14.70 -7.50
C ALA A 2 -3.29 -14.52 -9.01
N TYR A 3 -3.24 -15.65 -9.72
CA TYR A 3 -3.11 -15.66 -11.18
C TYR A 3 -4.27 -16.44 -11.81
N LEU A 4 -4.99 -15.79 -12.72
CA LEU A 4 -6.12 -16.37 -13.42
C LEU A 4 -6.19 -15.85 -14.85
N ASP A 5 -6.36 -16.73 -15.82
CA ASP A 5 -6.56 -16.42 -17.24
C ASP A 5 -5.56 -15.42 -17.84
N GLY A 6 -4.29 -15.50 -17.42
CA GLY A 6 -3.21 -14.69 -17.95
C GLY A 6 -3.00 -13.34 -17.23
N PHE A 7 -3.70 -13.09 -16.12
CA PHE A 7 -3.58 -11.86 -15.33
C PHE A 7 -3.36 -12.15 -13.85
N HIS A 8 -2.68 -11.23 -13.17
CA HIS A 8 -2.48 -11.23 -11.73
C HIS A 8 -3.41 -10.23 -11.06
N GLY A 9 -3.83 -10.56 -9.83
CA GLY A 9 -4.42 -9.63 -8.88
C GLY A 9 -3.71 -9.79 -7.55
N ASP A 10 -3.51 -8.71 -6.83
CA ASP A 10 -2.84 -8.70 -5.54
C ASP A 10 -3.68 -7.99 -4.48
N SER A 11 -3.69 -8.51 -3.27
CA SER A 11 -4.41 -7.87 -2.18
C SER A 11 -3.97 -8.36 -0.80
N CYS A 12 -4.02 -7.49 0.19
CA CYS A 12 -3.67 -7.80 1.57
C CYS A 12 -4.65 -7.16 2.56
N ILE A 13 -4.90 -7.85 3.66
CA ILE A 13 -5.71 -7.36 4.78
C ILE A 13 -5.07 -7.78 6.10
N SER A 14 -5.04 -6.86 7.06
CA SER A 14 -4.65 -7.16 8.44
C SER A 14 -5.86 -7.44 9.29
N ILE A 15 -5.98 -8.67 9.81
CA ILE A 15 -7.11 -9.13 10.61
C ILE A 15 -6.68 -9.29 12.08
N CYS A 16 -7.45 -8.68 12.98
CA CYS A 16 -7.29 -8.89 14.41
C CYS A 16 -7.96 -10.20 14.83
N VAL A 17 -7.20 -11.15 15.39
CA VAL A 17 -7.70 -12.47 15.82
C VAL A 17 -7.75 -12.54 17.35
N GLY A 18 -8.93 -12.75 17.92
CA GLY A 18 -9.13 -12.81 19.37
C GLY A 18 -8.90 -11.44 20.04
N ASP A 19 -8.44 -11.46 21.28
CA ASP A 19 -8.15 -10.26 22.06
C ASP A 19 -6.78 -9.69 21.67
N VAL A 20 -6.80 -8.57 20.95
CA VAL A 20 -5.60 -7.83 20.58
C VAL A 20 -5.55 -6.48 21.28
N SER A 21 -4.33 -5.95 21.49
CA SER A 21 -4.15 -4.65 22.13
C SER A 21 -4.78 -3.51 21.30
N GLU A 22 -5.21 -2.45 21.97
CA GLU A 22 -5.74 -1.26 21.31
C GLU A 22 -4.71 -0.63 20.36
N HIS A 23 -3.40 -0.78 20.63
CA HIS A 23 -2.34 -0.35 19.74
C HIS A 23 -2.31 -1.15 18.43
N ALA A 24 -2.53 -2.47 18.48
CA ALA A 24 -2.59 -3.30 17.30
C ALA A 24 -3.83 -2.99 16.44
N LYS A 25 -5.00 -2.81 17.09
CA LYS A 25 -6.22 -2.38 16.39
C LYS A 25 -5.99 -1.05 15.68
N LYS A 26 -5.48 -0.03 16.44
CA LYS A 26 -5.22 1.30 15.89
C LYS A 26 -4.24 1.26 14.72
N LEU A 27 -3.19 0.42 14.79
CA LEU A 27 -2.22 0.27 13.70
C LEU A 27 -2.87 -0.26 12.43
N SER A 28 -3.69 -1.34 12.54
CA SER A 28 -4.41 -1.91 11.39
C SER A 28 -5.42 -0.91 10.81
N GLU A 29 -6.17 -0.20 11.66
CA GLU A 29 -7.10 0.85 11.23
C GLU A 29 -6.41 1.97 10.47
N VAL A 30 -5.25 2.44 10.97
CA VAL A 30 -4.49 3.50 10.31
C VAL A 30 -3.90 3.03 8.99
N ALA A 31 -3.43 1.79 8.89
CA ALA A 31 -2.96 1.21 7.62
C ALA A 31 -4.10 1.17 6.58
N SER A 32 -5.30 0.74 7.00
CA SER A 32 -6.50 0.78 6.16
C SER A 32 -6.87 2.21 5.75
N GLN A 33 -6.95 3.15 6.71
CA GLN A 33 -7.26 4.55 6.42
C GLN A 33 -6.24 5.19 5.46
N ALA A 34 -4.96 4.86 5.61
CA ALA A 34 -3.90 5.33 4.73
C ALA A 34 -4.10 4.82 3.30
N LEU A 35 -4.41 3.52 3.13
CA LEU A 35 -4.75 2.96 1.82
C LEU A 35 -5.90 3.73 1.17
N PHE A 36 -7.06 3.83 1.83
CA PHE A 36 -8.23 4.50 1.26
C PHE A 36 -8.02 6.00 1.04
N SER A 37 -7.19 6.67 1.86
CA SER A 37 -6.77 8.05 1.62
C SER A 37 -5.98 8.18 0.32
N GLY A 38 -5.02 7.27 0.08
CA GLY A 38 -4.29 7.18 -1.18
C GLY A 38 -5.20 6.92 -2.36
N LEU A 39 -6.07 5.91 -2.26
CA LEU A 39 -7.03 5.54 -3.31
C LEU A 39 -7.94 6.72 -3.70
N SER A 40 -8.34 7.56 -2.75
CA SER A 40 -9.16 8.75 -3.00
C SER A 40 -8.50 9.80 -3.91
N LYS A 41 -7.17 9.73 -4.07
CA LYS A 41 -6.40 10.63 -4.94
C LYS A 41 -6.21 10.08 -6.36
N ILE A 42 -6.58 8.82 -6.60
CA ILE A 42 -6.38 8.18 -7.89
C ILE A 42 -7.51 8.54 -8.84
N LYS A 43 -7.15 9.19 -9.91
CA LYS A 43 -7.94 9.44 -11.12
C LYS A 43 -7.02 9.86 -12.26
N SER A 44 -7.50 9.79 -13.48
CA SER A 44 -6.72 10.26 -14.63
C SER A 44 -6.32 11.73 -14.48
N GLY A 45 -5.04 12.04 -14.69
CA GLY A 45 -4.45 13.37 -14.58
C GLY A 45 -3.81 13.69 -13.22
N ASN A 46 -4.16 13.01 -12.14
CA ASN A 46 -3.43 13.09 -10.88
C ASN A 46 -2.10 12.34 -10.99
N THR A 47 -1.27 12.43 -9.97
CA THR A 47 0.07 11.84 -9.98
C THR A 47 0.26 10.83 -8.86
N LEU A 48 1.25 9.93 -8.98
CA LEU A 48 1.62 9.01 -7.90
C LEU A 48 2.10 9.74 -6.63
N LEU A 49 2.68 10.94 -6.74
CA LEU A 49 3.03 11.74 -5.56
C LEU A 49 1.81 12.27 -4.80
N ASP A 50 0.68 12.53 -5.47
CA ASP A 50 -0.58 12.87 -4.80
C ASP A 50 -1.08 11.71 -3.94
N VAL A 51 -0.96 10.47 -4.46
CA VAL A 51 -1.31 9.23 -3.76
C VAL A 51 -0.38 9.01 -2.56
N ALA A 52 0.93 9.03 -2.82
CA ALA A 52 1.97 8.86 -1.80
C ALA A 52 1.83 9.87 -0.66
N GLY A 53 1.57 11.12 -1.00
CA GLY A 53 1.37 12.19 -0.02
C GLY A 53 0.17 11.96 0.88
N ALA A 54 -0.95 11.53 0.32
CA ALA A 54 -2.17 11.25 1.09
C ALA A 54 -2.00 10.06 2.05
N ILE A 55 -1.28 9.01 1.62
CA ILE A 55 -0.93 7.87 2.46
C ILE A 55 -0.04 8.32 3.63
N GLU A 56 1.06 9.00 3.32
CA GLU A 56 2.05 9.42 4.30
C GLU A 56 1.46 10.36 5.37
N ASP A 57 0.60 11.29 4.98
CA ASP A 57 -0.03 12.24 5.91
C ASP A 57 -0.90 11.53 6.94
N VAL A 58 -1.70 10.53 6.53
CA VAL A 58 -2.51 9.73 7.46
C VAL A 58 -1.64 8.96 8.44
N VAL A 59 -0.56 8.35 7.97
CA VAL A 59 0.34 7.57 8.81
C VAL A 59 1.05 8.46 9.83
N LYS A 60 1.60 9.59 9.40
CA LYS A 60 2.37 10.53 10.24
C LYS A 60 1.51 11.22 11.31
N ILE A 61 0.30 11.65 10.96
CA ILE A 61 -0.59 12.33 11.92
C ILE A 61 -1.03 11.39 13.06
N ASN A 62 -1.04 10.09 12.82
CA ASN A 62 -1.33 9.07 13.82
C ASN A 62 -0.08 8.59 14.59
N GLY A 63 1.10 9.18 14.37
CA GLY A 63 2.34 8.88 15.08
C GLY A 63 3.02 7.58 14.67
N PHE A 64 2.70 7.06 13.48
CA PHE A 64 3.29 5.86 12.89
C PHE A 64 4.27 6.21 11.77
N SER A 65 4.95 5.21 11.21
CA SER A 65 5.90 5.37 10.12
C SER A 65 5.53 4.52 8.91
N VAL A 66 5.66 5.10 7.72
CA VAL A 66 5.58 4.33 6.46
C VAL A 66 6.88 3.58 6.25
N VAL A 67 6.80 2.32 5.86
CA VAL A 67 7.98 1.55 5.40
C VAL A 67 8.37 2.06 4.00
N GLU A 68 9.65 2.38 3.83
CA GLU A 68 10.16 2.97 2.58
C GLU A 68 10.89 1.94 1.69
N ASP A 69 11.23 0.77 2.25
CA ASP A 69 11.97 -0.29 1.55
C ASP A 69 11.08 -1.06 0.53
N TYR A 70 9.75 -0.89 0.60
CA TYR A 70 8.78 -1.57 -0.24
C TYR A 70 7.77 -0.60 -0.82
N THR A 71 7.33 -0.89 -2.04
CA THR A 71 6.38 -0.06 -2.78
C THR A 71 5.26 -0.91 -3.36
N GLY A 72 4.12 -0.32 -3.63
CA GLY A 72 3.17 -0.86 -4.58
C GLY A 72 3.72 -0.80 -6.01
N HIS A 73 2.96 -1.32 -6.95
CA HIS A 73 3.44 -1.55 -8.31
C HIS A 73 2.30 -1.56 -9.33
N GLY A 74 2.63 -1.47 -10.61
CA GLY A 74 1.75 -1.90 -11.66
C GLY A 74 1.49 -3.40 -11.56
N VAL A 75 0.32 -3.86 -11.95
CA VAL A 75 -0.05 -5.28 -11.95
C VAL A 75 -0.86 -5.61 -13.20
N GLY A 76 -0.63 -6.78 -13.78
CA GLY A 76 -1.31 -7.17 -15.00
C GLY A 76 -0.93 -8.57 -15.45
N ARG A 77 -0.23 -8.69 -16.56
CA ARG A 77 0.27 -10.00 -17.03
C ARG A 77 1.39 -10.53 -16.14
N ASN A 78 2.17 -9.64 -15.54
CA ASN A 78 3.13 -9.97 -14.48
C ASN A 78 2.58 -9.49 -13.14
N LEU A 79 3.01 -10.14 -12.05
CA LEU A 79 2.64 -9.72 -10.70
C LEU A 79 3.17 -8.32 -10.41
N HIS A 80 4.42 -8.04 -10.77
CA HIS A 80 5.05 -6.74 -10.63
C HIS A 80 5.35 -6.14 -12.00
N GLU A 81 4.76 -4.98 -12.27
CA GLU A 81 4.96 -4.18 -13.46
C GLU A 81 5.24 -2.71 -13.07
N GLU A 82 5.78 -1.94 -14.00
CA GLU A 82 5.85 -0.48 -13.82
C GLU A 82 4.43 0.17 -13.85
N PRO A 83 4.24 1.28 -13.16
CA PRO A 83 5.20 2.01 -12.35
C PRO A 83 5.28 1.51 -10.90
N SER A 84 6.38 1.81 -10.20
CA SER A 84 6.43 1.69 -8.73
C SER A 84 5.49 2.71 -8.08
N VAL A 85 4.68 2.27 -7.11
CA VAL A 85 3.69 3.08 -6.39
C VAL A 85 4.19 3.34 -4.97
N PHE A 86 4.81 4.50 -4.76
CA PHE A 86 5.33 4.86 -3.44
C PHE A 86 4.23 5.19 -2.44
N ASN A 87 4.45 4.84 -1.17
CA ASN A 87 3.56 5.14 -0.06
C ASN A 87 4.02 6.35 0.77
N PHE A 88 5.05 7.05 0.30
CA PHE A 88 5.66 8.22 0.94
C PHE A 88 6.19 9.19 -0.14
N ARG A 89 6.35 10.46 0.21
CA ARG A 89 6.90 11.47 -0.70
C ARG A 89 8.37 11.22 -0.96
N THR A 90 8.74 11.14 -2.23
CA THR A 90 10.13 11.00 -2.68
C THR A 90 10.37 11.80 -3.95
N ASN A 91 11.59 12.28 -4.12
CA ASN A 91 12.07 12.94 -5.34
C ASN A 91 13.06 12.04 -6.11
N GLU A 92 13.24 10.80 -5.68
CA GLU A 92 14.24 9.89 -6.26
C GLU A 92 13.78 9.29 -7.59
N LEU A 93 12.48 9.30 -7.85
CA LEU A 93 11.89 8.77 -9.09
C LEU A 93 10.98 9.80 -9.78
N PRO A 94 10.78 9.66 -11.11
CA PRO A 94 9.86 10.52 -11.83
C PRO A 94 8.44 10.45 -11.25
N ASN A 95 7.80 11.59 -11.10
CA ASN A 95 6.39 11.64 -10.72
C ASN A 95 5.53 11.22 -11.92
N VAL A 96 4.92 10.04 -11.83
CA VAL A 96 4.11 9.46 -12.91
C VAL A 96 2.70 10.06 -12.88
N VAL A 97 2.24 10.54 -14.03
CA VAL A 97 0.84 10.97 -14.23
C VAL A 97 -0.02 9.74 -14.46
N LEU A 98 -1.08 9.61 -13.67
CA LEU A 98 -2.04 8.52 -13.76
C LEU A 98 -2.88 8.65 -15.04
N ARG A 99 -3.10 7.53 -15.72
CA ARG A 99 -3.89 7.45 -16.95
C ARG A 99 -4.99 6.40 -16.80
N GLU A 100 -6.12 6.67 -17.40
CA GLU A 100 -7.21 5.70 -17.48
C GLU A 100 -6.74 4.35 -18.04
N GLY A 101 -7.18 3.25 -17.43
CA GLY A 101 -6.80 1.89 -17.75
C GLY A 101 -5.55 1.37 -17.06
N MET A 102 -4.78 2.20 -16.33
CA MET A 102 -3.68 1.70 -15.51
C MET A 102 -4.24 0.83 -14.37
N THR A 103 -3.64 -0.36 -14.18
CA THR A 103 -3.92 -1.25 -13.05
C THR A 103 -2.76 -1.23 -12.07
N LEU A 104 -3.04 -0.95 -10.81
CA LEU A 104 -2.04 -0.71 -9.77
C LEU A 104 -2.38 -1.48 -8.50
N ALA A 105 -1.37 -2.05 -7.86
CA ALA A 105 -1.43 -2.47 -6.46
C ALA A 105 -0.98 -1.29 -5.58
N VAL A 106 -1.85 -0.90 -4.64
CA VAL A 106 -1.57 0.15 -3.67
C VAL A 106 -1.56 -0.49 -2.29
N GLU A 107 -0.40 -0.48 -1.61
CA GLU A 107 -0.13 -1.39 -0.50
C GLU A 107 0.70 -0.75 0.63
N PRO A 108 0.22 0.27 1.32
CA PRO A 108 0.98 0.87 2.41
C PRO A 108 1.29 -0.14 3.52
N ILE A 109 2.58 -0.25 3.86
CA ILE A 109 3.07 -0.97 5.03
C ILE A 109 3.37 0.07 6.11
N VAL A 110 2.73 -0.07 7.27
CA VAL A 110 2.78 0.88 8.38
C VAL A 110 3.41 0.24 9.60
N ASN A 111 4.50 0.83 10.09
CA ASN A 111 5.19 0.42 11.31
C ASN A 111 4.73 1.25 12.51
N GLN A 112 4.52 0.59 13.64
CA GLN A 112 4.22 1.24 14.93
C GLN A 112 5.37 2.13 15.43
N GLY A 113 6.59 1.83 15.05
CA GLY A 113 7.80 2.54 15.47
C GLY A 113 8.55 3.14 14.30
N SER A 114 9.83 2.76 14.18
CA SER A 114 10.67 3.27 13.09
C SER A 114 10.29 2.68 11.74
N LYS A 115 10.56 3.42 10.67
CA LYS A 115 10.33 2.98 9.31
C LYS A 115 11.22 1.82 8.84
N PHE A 116 12.29 1.54 9.57
CA PHE A 116 13.33 0.62 9.14
C PHE A 116 12.95 -0.85 9.34
N CYS A 117 13.20 -1.64 8.31
CA CYS A 117 13.05 -3.09 8.30
C CYS A 117 14.39 -3.80 8.18
N LYS A 118 14.40 -5.10 8.38
CA LYS A 118 15.54 -5.98 8.10
C LYS A 118 15.04 -7.34 7.61
N THR A 119 15.71 -7.87 6.59
CA THR A 119 15.51 -9.23 6.13
C THR A 119 16.31 -10.20 6.99
N LEU A 120 15.70 -11.32 7.38
CA LEU A 120 16.36 -12.38 8.16
C LEU A 120 17.29 -13.23 7.28
N ASN A 121 18.00 -14.17 7.94
CA ASN A 121 19.00 -15.03 7.27
C ASN A 121 18.39 -15.98 6.22
N ASP A 122 17.09 -16.25 6.28
CA ASP A 122 16.34 -17.00 5.27
C ASP A 122 16.16 -16.22 3.95
N LYS A 123 16.59 -14.96 3.93
CA LYS A 123 16.51 -14.01 2.80
C LYS A 123 15.09 -13.76 2.29
N TRP A 124 14.09 -14.06 3.11
CA TRP A 124 12.69 -13.90 2.80
C TRP A 124 11.92 -13.12 3.88
N THR A 125 12.01 -13.58 5.12
CA THR A 125 11.28 -12.99 6.24
C THR A 125 11.80 -11.58 6.54
N VAL A 126 10.88 -10.62 6.51
CA VAL A 126 11.15 -9.22 6.85
C VAL A 126 10.51 -8.88 8.19
N ILE A 127 11.27 -8.25 9.07
CA ILE A 127 10.81 -7.79 10.38
C ILE A 127 11.18 -6.33 10.60
N THR A 128 10.44 -5.64 11.48
CA THR A 128 10.80 -4.30 11.94
C THR A 128 12.11 -4.33 12.70
N LYS A 129 12.99 -3.33 12.50
CA LYS A 129 14.29 -3.28 13.21
C LYS A 129 14.15 -3.08 14.71
N ASP A 130 13.09 -2.40 15.15
CA ASP A 130 12.83 -2.10 16.56
C ASP A 130 11.94 -3.14 17.26
N GLY A 131 11.51 -4.19 16.54
CA GLY A 131 10.71 -5.29 17.10
C GLY A 131 9.25 -4.90 17.40
N LYS A 132 8.79 -3.73 16.96
CA LYS A 132 7.41 -3.28 17.12
C LYS A 132 6.50 -3.86 16.02
N LEU A 133 5.20 -3.65 16.15
CA LEU A 133 4.20 -4.16 15.22
C LEU A 133 4.27 -3.46 13.85
N SER A 134 3.84 -4.17 12.83
CA SER A 134 3.62 -3.67 11.47
C SER A 134 2.27 -4.16 10.96
N ALA A 135 1.61 -3.39 10.10
CA ALA A 135 0.38 -3.78 9.43
C ALA A 135 0.40 -3.34 7.96
N GLN A 136 -0.25 -4.11 7.12
CA GLN A 136 -0.40 -3.83 5.69
C GLN A 136 -1.86 -3.98 5.28
N TRP A 137 -2.29 -3.08 4.40
CA TRP A 137 -3.55 -3.19 3.66
C TRP A 137 -3.27 -2.92 2.19
N GLU A 138 -3.96 -3.62 1.32
CA GLU A 138 -3.71 -3.54 -0.11
C GLU A 138 -4.96 -3.79 -0.93
N HIS A 139 -5.05 -3.06 -2.04
CA HIS A 139 -5.97 -3.35 -3.13
C HIS A 139 -5.32 -3.23 -4.50
N THR A 140 -5.71 -4.11 -5.42
CA THR A 140 -5.56 -3.87 -6.85
C THR A 140 -6.72 -3.01 -7.33
N ILE A 141 -6.39 -1.94 -8.07
CA ILE A 141 -7.37 -1.02 -8.64
C ILE A 141 -7.14 -0.82 -10.13
N VAL A 142 -8.16 -0.36 -10.84
CA VAL A 142 -8.01 0.25 -12.17
C VAL A 142 -8.31 1.74 -12.10
N VAL A 143 -7.48 2.54 -12.74
CA VAL A 143 -7.67 3.99 -12.86
C VAL A 143 -8.76 4.27 -13.88
N LEU A 144 -9.77 5.03 -13.48
CA LEU A 144 -10.81 5.55 -14.35
C LEU A 144 -10.61 7.05 -14.62
N LYS A 145 -11.40 7.62 -15.52
CA LYS A 145 -11.37 9.05 -15.83
C LYS A 145 -11.53 9.92 -14.59
N ASP A 146 -12.52 9.63 -13.76
CA ASP A 146 -12.91 10.47 -12.61
C ASP A 146 -12.81 9.72 -11.26
N GLY A 147 -12.03 8.63 -11.18
CA GLY A 147 -11.87 7.83 -9.95
C GLY A 147 -11.20 6.50 -10.21
N ILE A 148 -11.65 5.48 -9.48
CA ILE A 148 -11.12 4.11 -9.57
C ILE A 148 -12.26 3.09 -9.55
N GLU A 149 -11.93 1.87 -9.97
CA GLU A 149 -12.63 0.65 -9.58
C GLU A 149 -11.68 -0.23 -8.77
N ILE A 150 -12.13 -0.72 -7.62
CA ILE A 150 -11.36 -1.67 -6.80
C ILE A 150 -11.63 -3.07 -7.36
N LEU A 151 -10.61 -3.69 -7.94
CA LEU A 151 -10.73 -5.03 -8.56
C LEU A 151 -10.68 -6.16 -7.53
N THR A 152 -10.18 -5.88 -6.34
CA THR A 152 -10.08 -6.82 -5.20
C THR A 152 -10.99 -6.41 -4.06
N ASP A 153 -12.17 -5.84 -4.36
CA ASP A 153 -13.16 -5.48 -3.35
C ASP A 153 -13.63 -6.72 -2.59
N ARG A 154 -14.03 -6.52 -1.35
CA ARG A 154 -14.37 -7.60 -0.42
C ARG A 154 -15.73 -7.33 0.20
N ASP A 155 -16.62 -8.28 0.06
CA ASP A 155 -17.91 -8.32 0.76
C ASP A 155 -17.69 -8.82 2.21
N PHE A 156 -17.44 -7.88 3.16
CA PHE A 156 -17.38 -8.17 4.59
C PHE A 156 -18.46 -7.41 5.34
#